data_9f2e47aa2a7e445bd7fedd0ac8453961
#
_entry.id   9f2e47aa2a7e445bd7fedd0ac8453961
#
_cell.length_a   1.000
_cell.length_b   1.000
_cell.length_c   1.000
_cell.angle_alpha   90.00
_cell.angle_beta   90.00
_cell.angle_gamma   90.00
#
_symmetry.space_group_name_H-M   'P 1'
#
loop_
_entity.id
_entity.type
_entity.pdbx_description
1 polymer ?
#
loop_
_entity_poly.entity_id
_entity_poly.type
_entity_poly.pdbx_seq_one_letter_code
_entity_poly.pdbx_strand_id
1 'polypeptide(L)'
;MHSLPYLKIDPATRCVSLDARDPAFYRNPNAAYAALHAQCPLFYWQEQTQWFCCGYAQVNSLLRDKRFGRQILHMATRQELGLPEPAPHLRDFDQAEQWSLLSLEPPEHTRLRTMVNRAFVSGQIERFRPQIDTLAHTLINGFAAQGHAELLSAFADIIPVTIIARLLGVPEAMGPQLLRWSHDYVRVYMFGRTRADELAANHAAGEFAA
;
A
#
# COMPACT_ATOMS: atom_id res chain seq x y z
N MET A 1 13.78 30.78 -1.19
CA MET A 1 13.28 29.42 -1.42
C MET A 1 14.44 28.61 -1.98
N HIS A 2 14.84 27.53 -1.31
CA HIS A 2 15.87 26.66 -1.89
C HIS A 2 15.28 26.00 -3.13
N SER A 3 16.00 26.11 -4.24
CA SER A 3 15.63 25.42 -5.48
C SER A 3 15.69 23.90 -5.25
N LEU A 4 14.62 23.21 -5.59
CA LEU A 4 14.57 21.74 -5.60
C LEU A 4 14.81 21.29 -7.05
N PRO A 5 16.03 20.89 -7.44
CA PRO A 5 16.37 20.64 -8.83
C PRO A 5 15.55 19.51 -9.46
N TYR A 6 15.06 18.59 -8.63
CA TYR A 6 14.24 17.44 -9.02
C TYR A 6 12.72 17.76 -9.10
N LEU A 7 12.31 19.02 -8.81
CA LEU A 7 10.91 19.43 -8.78
C LEU A 7 10.70 20.72 -9.55
N LYS A 8 9.78 20.67 -10.52
CA LYS A 8 9.29 21.86 -11.24
C LYS A 8 7.78 21.90 -11.11
N ILE A 9 7.24 23.02 -10.68
CA ILE A 9 5.80 23.24 -10.50
C ILE A 9 5.40 24.41 -11.42
N ASP A 10 4.40 24.19 -12.25
CA ASP A 10 3.68 25.23 -12.97
C ASP A 10 2.24 25.32 -12.41
N PRO A 11 1.97 26.28 -11.53
CA PRO A 11 0.66 26.42 -10.93
C PRO A 11 -0.42 26.85 -11.91
N ALA A 12 -0.05 27.51 -13.02
CA ALA A 12 -1.01 28.01 -14.01
C ALA A 12 -1.62 26.85 -14.82
N THR A 13 -0.80 25.90 -15.23
CA THR A 13 -1.23 24.70 -15.97
C THR A 13 -1.51 23.51 -15.05
N ARG A 14 -1.15 23.62 -13.77
CA ARG A 14 -1.15 22.51 -12.80
C ARG A 14 -0.26 21.34 -13.22
N CYS A 15 0.75 21.59 -14.06
CA CYS A 15 1.71 20.58 -14.43
C CYS A 15 2.88 20.54 -13.44
N VAL A 16 3.26 19.33 -13.07
CA VAL A 16 4.41 19.08 -12.18
C VAL A 16 5.32 18.06 -12.85
N SER A 17 6.63 18.37 -12.87
CA SER A 17 7.68 17.41 -13.15
C SER A 17 8.40 17.12 -11.82
N LEU A 18 8.42 15.87 -11.40
CA LEU A 18 9.06 15.41 -10.19
C LEU A 18 9.83 14.12 -10.46
N ASP A 19 11.15 14.20 -10.40
CA ASP A 19 11.98 12.99 -10.42
C ASP A 19 11.97 12.31 -9.03
N ALA A 20 11.06 11.35 -8.87
CA ALA A 20 10.94 10.59 -7.63
C ALA A 20 12.11 9.62 -7.38
N ARG A 21 13.05 9.47 -8.35
CA ARG A 21 14.27 8.64 -8.20
C ARG A 21 15.48 9.47 -7.79
N ASP A 22 15.36 10.78 -7.74
CA ASP A 22 16.47 11.64 -7.30
C ASP A 22 16.83 11.33 -5.85
N PRO A 23 18.11 11.06 -5.53
CA PRO A 23 18.54 10.79 -4.15
C PRO A 23 18.23 11.91 -3.17
N ALA A 24 18.15 13.17 -3.61
CA ALA A 24 17.81 14.29 -2.76
C ALA A 24 16.31 14.27 -2.37
N PHE A 25 15.44 13.80 -3.28
CA PHE A 25 14.03 13.56 -2.96
C PHE A 25 13.89 12.47 -1.89
N TYR A 26 14.53 11.31 -2.08
CA TYR A 26 14.50 10.23 -1.08
C TYR A 26 15.02 10.65 0.28
N ARG A 27 16.05 11.49 0.32
CA ARG A 27 16.65 11.97 1.55
C ARG A 27 15.75 12.91 2.32
N ASN A 28 14.98 13.75 1.62
CA ASN A 28 14.04 14.69 2.22
C ASN A 28 12.85 14.97 1.29
N PRO A 29 11.85 14.08 1.21
CA PRO A 29 10.67 14.29 0.40
C PRO A 29 9.75 15.41 0.92
N ASN A 30 9.87 15.75 2.21
CA ASN A 30 9.02 16.75 2.85
C ASN A 30 9.15 18.15 2.22
N ALA A 31 10.34 18.51 1.70
CA ALA A 31 10.54 19.78 1.01
C ALA A 31 9.70 19.85 -0.29
N ALA A 32 9.63 18.74 -1.05
CA ALA A 32 8.78 18.66 -2.24
C ALA A 32 7.30 18.69 -1.86
N TYR A 33 6.90 17.93 -0.86
CA TYR A 33 5.50 17.92 -0.39
C TYR A 33 5.05 19.29 0.10
N ALA A 34 5.87 20.00 0.85
CA ALA A 34 5.57 21.36 1.28
C ALA A 34 5.37 22.33 0.10
N ALA A 35 6.22 22.22 -0.92
CA ALA A 35 6.10 23.05 -2.13
C ALA A 35 4.81 22.72 -2.92
N LEU A 36 4.48 21.44 -3.08
CA LEU A 36 3.25 20.99 -3.74
C LEU A 36 2.00 21.43 -2.98
N HIS A 37 1.97 21.25 -1.66
CA HIS A 37 0.85 21.70 -0.82
C HIS A 37 0.61 23.22 -0.93
N ALA A 38 1.69 24.00 -0.96
CA ALA A 38 1.58 25.46 -1.02
C ALA A 38 1.17 26.00 -2.39
N GLN A 39 1.61 25.35 -3.48
CA GLN A 39 1.50 25.91 -4.83
C GLN A 39 0.49 25.17 -5.69
N CYS A 40 0.39 23.84 -5.58
CA CYS A 40 -0.42 23.04 -6.49
C CYS A 40 -0.85 21.71 -5.82
N PRO A 41 -1.82 21.72 -4.87
CA PRO A 41 -2.25 20.51 -4.15
C PRO A 41 -3.00 19.50 -5.03
N LEU A 42 -3.43 19.89 -6.22
CA LEU A 42 -3.98 19.03 -7.27
C LEU A 42 -3.22 19.31 -8.56
N PHE A 43 -2.50 18.32 -9.09
CA PHE A 43 -1.60 18.49 -10.22
C PHE A 43 -1.57 17.27 -11.14
N TYR A 44 -1.19 17.53 -12.40
CA TYR A 44 -0.84 16.49 -13.36
C TYR A 44 0.66 16.20 -13.27
N TRP A 45 1.02 14.99 -12.86
CA TRP A 45 2.41 14.56 -12.78
C TRP A 45 2.86 14.01 -14.14
N GLN A 46 3.75 14.74 -14.80
CA GLN A 46 4.14 14.48 -16.19
C GLN A 46 4.77 13.10 -16.39
N GLU A 47 5.67 12.69 -15.50
CA GLU A 47 6.37 11.41 -15.60
C GLU A 47 5.45 10.20 -15.32
N GLN A 48 4.36 10.41 -14.62
CA GLN A 48 3.36 9.37 -14.35
C GLN A 48 2.15 9.45 -15.28
N THR A 49 2.04 10.53 -16.07
CA THR A 49 0.88 10.78 -16.97
C THR A 49 -0.47 10.70 -16.29
N GLN A 50 -0.53 11.13 -15.03
CA GLN A 50 -1.73 11.01 -14.18
C GLN A 50 -1.94 12.25 -13.30
N TRP A 51 -3.18 12.44 -12.87
CA TRP A 51 -3.52 13.44 -11.88
C TRP A 51 -3.26 12.94 -10.46
N PHE A 52 -2.63 13.79 -9.66
CA PHE A 52 -2.34 13.56 -8.25
C PHE A 52 -2.95 14.63 -7.38
N CYS A 53 -3.38 14.22 -6.19
CA CYS A 53 -3.88 15.10 -5.16
C CYS A 53 -3.12 14.84 -3.86
N CYS A 54 -2.52 15.88 -3.28
CA CYS A 54 -1.77 15.77 -2.03
C CYS A 54 -2.32 16.62 -0.89
N GLY A 55 -3.27 17.53 -1.16
CA GLY A 55 -3.89 18.34 -0.12
C GLY A 55 -4.85 17.52 0.75
N TYR A 56 -4.72 17.58 2.08
CA TYR A 56 -5.55 16.78 3.01
C TYR A 56 -7.05 16.97 2.78
N ALA A 57 -7.53 18.21 2.67
CA ALA A 57 -8.95 18.50 2.48
C ALA A 57 -9.48 17.91 1.16
N GLN A 58 -8.71 18.05 0.08
CA GLN A 58 -9.06 17.54 -1.24
C GLN A 58 -9.06 16.01 -1.25
N VAL A 59 -8.02 15.36 -0.71
CA VAL A 59 -7.92 13.90 -0.61
C VAL A 59 -9.08 13.35 0.22
N ASN A 60 -9.36 13.94 1.39
CA ASN A 60 -10.47 13.50 2.25
C ASN A 60 -11.83 13.67 1.56
N SER A 61 -12.02 14.73 0.77
CA SER A 61 -13.23 14.94 -0.02
C SER A 61 -13.37 13.90 -1.13
N LEU A 62 -12.30 13.68 -1.93
CA LEU A 62 -12.31 12.73 -3.05
C LEU A 62 -12.54 11.29 -2.60
N LEU A 63 -11.91 10.86 -1.50
CA LEU A 63 -12.07 9.50 -0.95
C LEU A 63 -13.49 9.21 -0.44
N ARG A 64 -14.31 10.24 -0.20
CA ARG A 64 -15.70 10.11 0.25
C ARG A 64 -16.72 10.37 -0.85
N ASP A 65 -16.29 10.87 -1.98
CA ASP A 65 -17.17 11.24 -3.08
C ASP A 65 -17.51 10.00 -3.91
N LYS A 66 -18.77 9.59 -3.85
CA LYS A 66 -19.30 8.40 -4.54
C LYS A 66 -19.27 8.48 -6.07
N ARG A 67 -18.88 9.62 -6.64
CA ARG A 67 -18.66 9.77 -8.09
C ARG A 67 -17.31 9.20 -8.52
N PHE A 68 -16.41 8.94 -7.58
CA PHE A 68 -15.12 8.33 -7.84
C PHE A 68 -15.11 6.89 -7.33
N GLY A 69 -14.62 5.99 -8.15
CA GLY A 69 -14.46 4.58 -7.85
C GLY A 69 -13.09 4.08 -8.27
N ARG A 70 -12.79 2.84 -7.95
CA ARG A 70 -11.53 2.19 -8.33
C ARG A 70 -11.66 1.36 -9.61
N GLN A 71 -12.82 0.76 -9.81
CA GLN A 71 -13.10 -0.02 -11.01
C GLN A 71 -13.75 0.87 -12.06
N ILE A 72 -13.12 0.99 -13.21
CA ILE A 72 -13.65 1.77 -14.34
C ILE A 72 -14.04 0.89 -15.53
N LEU A 73 -13.63 -0.38 -15.53
CA LEU A 73 -13.90 -1.30 -16.65
C LEU A 73 -15.36 -1.73 -16.79
N HIS A 74 -16.22 -1.41 -15.81
CA HIS A 74 -17.67 -1.56 -15.95
C HIS A 74 -18.30 -0.39 -16.70
N MET A 75 -17.60 0.73 -16.84
CA MET A 75 -18.06 1.94 -17.52
C MET A 75 -17.51 2.08 -18.94
N ALA A 76 -16.29 1.60 -19.17
CA ALA A 76 -15.62 1.68 -20.46
C ALA A 76 -14.62 0.53 -20.63
N THR A 77 -14.37 0.15 -21.87
CA THR A 77 -13.41 -0.90 -22.21
C THR A 77 -11.96 -0.44 -22.02
N ARG A 78 -11.03 -1.39 -21.90
CA ARG A 78 -9.59 -1.08 -21.83
C ARG A 78 -9.13 -0.24 -23.01
N GLN A 79 -9.62 -0.55 -24.21
CA GLN A 79 -9.28 0.16 -25.45
C GLN A 79 -9.73 1.63 -25.40
N GLU A 80 -10.96 1.91 -24.97
CA GLU A 80 -11.49 3.26 -24.83
C GLU A 80 -10.74 4.08 -23.77
N LEU A 81 -10.23 3.41 -22.74
CA LEU A 81 -9.47 4.03 -21.66
C LEU A 81 -7.96 4.13 -21.95
N GLY A 82 -7.51 3.60 -23.09
CA GLY A 82 -6.07 3.54 -23.41
C GLY A 82 -5.26 2.69 -22.45
N LEU A 83 -5.90 1.73 -21.75
CA LEU A 83 -5.24 0.84 -20.81
C LEU A 83 -4.57 -0.33 -21.54
N PRO A 84 -3.38 -0.74 -21.12
CA PRO A 84 -2.72 -1.89 -21.71
C PRO A 84 -3.50 -3.18 -21.42
N GLU A 85 -3.32 -4.18 -22.27
CA GLU A 85 -3.82 -5.53 -22.00
C GLU A 85 -3.19 -6.10 -20.71
N PRO A 86 -3.92 -6.96 -19.98
CA PRO A 86 -3.40 -7.63 -18.81
C PRO A 86 -2.12 -8.39 -19.14
N ALA A 87 -1.10 -8.20 -18.33
CA ALA A 87 0.17 -8.87 -18.54
C ALA A 87 0.06 -10.35 -18.17
N PRO A 88 0.30 -11.32 -19.08
CA PRO A 88 0.08 -12.75 -18.80
C PRO A 88 0.83 -13.28 -17.57
N HIS A 89 1.93 -12.65 -17.21
CA HIS A 89 2.74 -13.01 -16.06
C HIS A 89 2.22 -12.49 -14.73
N LEU A 90 1.18 -11.65 -14.74
CA LEU A 90 0.48 -11.13 -13.54
C LEU A 90 -0.89 -11.80 -13.35
N ARG A 91 -1.17 -12.91 -14.03
CA ARG A 91 -2.47 -13.55 -14.02
C ARG A 91 -2.98 -13.87 -12.61
N ASP A 92 -2.15 -14.46 -11.78
CA ASP A 92 -2.56 -14.89 -10.44
C ASP A 92 -2.72 -13.69 -9.50
N PHE A 93 -1.87 -12.68 -9.68
CA PHE A 93 -2.00 -11.38 -9.01
C PHE A 93 -3.30 -10.66 -9.42
N ASP A 94 -3.57 -10.54 -10.71
CA ASP A 94 -4.78 -9.90 -11.23
C ASP A 94 -6.05 -10.63 -10.76
N GLN A 95 -5.99 -11.97 -10.68
CA GLN A 95 -7.10 -12.78 -10.16
C GLN A 95 -7.34 -12.53 -8.66
N ALA A 96 -6.30 -12.40 -7.85
CA ALA A 96 -6.42 -12.04 -6.44
C ALA A 96 -6.98 -10.62 -6.26
N GLU A 97 -6.49 -9.66 -7.06
CA GLU A 97 -6.94 -8.27 -7.02
C GLU A 97 -8.43 -8.07 -7.37
N GLN A 98 -9.01 -8.95 -8.19
CA GLN A 98 -10.45 -8.89 -8.50
C GLN A 98 -11.33 -8.97 -7.25
N TRP A 99 -10.85 -9.64 -6.20
CA TRP A 99 -11.58 -9.84 -4.95
C TRP A 99 -11.02 -9.05 -3.78
N SER A 100 -10.03 -8.21 -4.05
CA SER A 100 -9.46 -7.31 -3.04
C SER A 100 -10.50 -6.27 -2.59
N LEU A 101 -10.66 -6.10 -1.28
CA LEU A 101 -11.51 -5.03 -0.73
C LEU A 101 -11.06 -3.63 -1.16
N LEU A 102 -9.80 -3.47 -1.58
CA LEU A 102 -9.29 -2.20 -2.09
C LEU A 102 -9.74 -1.93 -3.53
N SER A 103 -10.09 -2.98 -4.27
CA SER A 103 -10.42 -2.91 -5.71
C SER A 103 -11.91 -3.03 -5.99
N LEU A 104 -12.68 -3.62 -5.07
CA LEU A 104 -14.11 -3.84 -5.25
C LEU A 104 -14.94 -2.56 -5.12
N GLU A 105 -16.07 -2.56 -5.81
CA GLU A 105 -17.12 -1.54 -5.72
C GLU A 105 -18.42 -2.13 -5.12
N PRO A 106 -19.35 -1.26 -4.63
CA PRO A 106 -20.68 -1.73 -4.24
C PRO A 106 -21.41 -2.42 -5.40
N PRO A 107 -22.21 -3.48 -5.14
CA PRO A 107 -22.61 -3.99 -3.81
C PRO A 107 -21.60 -4.97 -3.17
N GLU A 108 -20.69 -5.61 -3.94
CA GLU A 108 -19.76 -6.63 -3.47
C GLU A 108 -18.84 -6.11 -2.37
N HIS A 109 -18.26 -4.92 -2.58
CA HIS A 109 -17.46 -4.25 -1.55
C HIS A 109 -18.22 -4.10 -0.23
N THR A 110 -19.46 -3.60 -0.29
CA THR A 110 -20.27 -3.36 0.90
C THR A 110 -20.54 -4.65 1.67
N ARG A 111 -20.85 -5.73 0.95
CA ARG A 111 -21.09 -7.06 1.54
C ARG A 111 -19.86 -7.59 2.24
N LEU A 112 -18.73 -7.65 1.55
CA LEU A 112 -17.49 -8.19 2.09
C LEU A 112 -16.92 -7.31 3.22
N ARG A 113 -16.94 -5.98 3.02
CA ARG A 113 -16.48 -5.04 4.05
C ARG A 113 -17.27 -5.15 5.35
N THR A 114 -18.58 -5.37 5.27
CA THR A 114 -19.43 -5.58 6.44
C THR A 114 -19.04 -6.85 7.21
N MET A 115 -18.72 -7.93 6.49
CA MET A 115 -18.27 -9.18 7.12
C MET A 115 -16.93 -9.00 7.83
N VAL A 116 -15.95 -8.39 7.14
CA VAL A 116 -14.63 -8.13 7.70
C VAL A 116 -14.72 -7.21 8.91
N ASN A 117 -15.49 -6.12 8.83
CA ASN A 117 -15.64 -5.18 9.95
C ASN A 117 -16.18 -5.85 11.23
N ARG A 118 -16.99 -6.90 11.12
CA ARG A 118 -17.48 -7.66 12.28
C ARG A 118 -16.34 -8.39 13.01
N ALA A 119 -15.33 -8.86 12.28
CA ALA A 119 -14.16 -9.51 12.86
C ALA A 119 -13.17 -8.50 13.48
N PHE A 120 -13.15 -7.26 12.99
CA PHE A 120 -12.22 -6.21 13.40
C PHE A 120 -12.84 -5.15 14.33
N VAL A 121 -13.88 -5.51 15.09
CA VAL A 121 -14.47 -4.58 16.07
C VAL A 121 -13.50 -4.33 17.24
N SER A 122 -13.51 -3.09 17.76
CA SER A 122 -12.57 -2.62 18.79
C SER A 122 -12.49 -3.56 20.01
N GLY A 123 -13.62 -4.11 20.48
CA GLY A 123 -13.63 -5.01 21.62
C GLY A 123 -12.92 -6.35 21.37
N GLN A 124 -12.81 -6.81 20.12
CA GLN A 124 -12.01 -7.99 19.78
C GLN A 124 -10.51 -7.64 19.74
N ILE A 125 -10.17 -6.49 19.17
CA ILE A 125 -8.79 -6.03 19.10
C ILE A 125 -8.20 -5.79 20.49
N GLU A 126 -8.97 -5.21 21.44
CA GLU A 126 -8.52 -5.01 22.82
C GLU A 126 -8.16 -6.32 23.54
N ARG A 127 -8.77 -7.44 23.18
CA ARG A 127 -8.41 -8.76 23.73
C ARG A 127 -7.00 -9.21 23.38
N PHE A 128 -6.42 -8.68 22.31
CA PHE A 128 -5.04 -8.99 21.93
C PHE A 128 -4.00 -8.19 22.71
N ARG A 129 -4.39 -7.11 23.44
CA ARG A 129 -3.44 -6.28 24.20
C ARG A 129 -2.51 -7.09 25.11
N PRO A 130 -3.00 -7.99 26.00
CA PRO A 130 -2.12 -8.79 26.85
C PRO A 130 -1.19 -9.72 26.04
N GLN A 131 -1.66 -10.21 24.90
CA GLN A 131 -0.87 -11.08 24.05
C GLN A 131 0.25 -10.27 23.33
N ILE A 132 -0.06 -9.05 22.90
CA ILE A 132 0.92 -8.13 22.31
C ILE A 132 1.99 -7.78 23.34
N ASP A 133 1.61 -7.44 24.57
CA ASP A 133 2.53 -7.13 25.65
C ASP A 133 3.46 -8.32 25.96
N THR A 134 2.90 -9.52 26.08
CA THR A 134 3.68 -10.73 26.30
C THR A 134 4.64 -11.02 25.15
N LEU A 135 4.18 -10.91 23.91
CA LEU A 135 5.01 -11.11 22.72
C LEU A 135 6.13 -10.08 22.66
N ALA A 136 5.83 -8.80 22.89
CA ALA A 136 6.81 -7.72 22.88
C ALA A 136 7.91 -7.96 23.93
N HIS A 137 7.54 -8.31 25.16
CA HIS A 137 8.51 -8.66 26.21
C HIS A 137 9.36 -9.88 25.84
N THR A 138 8.75 -10.92 25.26
CA THR A 138 9.47 -12.12 24.81
C THR A 138 10.52 -11.78 23.79
N LEU A 139 10.17 -10.97 22.78
CA LEU A 139 11.09 -10.55 21.71
C LEU A 139 12.23 -9.68 22.26
N ILE A 140 11.91 -8.70 23.10
CA ILE A 140 12.93 -7.83 23.75
C ILE A 140 13.91 -8.67 24.56
N ASN A 141 13.41 -9.59 25.38
CA ASN A 141 14.26 -10.47 26.19
C ASN A 141 15.18 -11.36 25.34
N GLY A 142 14.76 -11.69 24.12
CA GLY A 142 15.55 -12.49 23.17
C GLY A 142 16.83 -11.79 22.70
N PHE A 143 16.85 -10.47 22.65
CA PHE A 143 18.03 -9.71 22.19
C PHE A 143 18.62 -8.76 23.25
N ALA A 144 17.94 -8.52 24.36
CA ALA A 144 18.36 -7.56 25.37
C ALA A 144 19.80 -7.81 25.89
N ALA A 145 20.15 -9.07 26.11
CA ALA A 145 21.51 -9.46 26.57
C ALA A 145 22.61 -9.17 25.56
N GLN A 146 22.28 -9.01 24.28
CA GLN A 146 23.23 -8.74 23.21
C GLN A 146 23.58 -7.24 23.12
N GLY A 147 22.77 -6.36 23.74
CA GLY A 147 22.96 -4.92 23.72
C GLY A 147 22.67 -4.23 22.37
N HIS A 148 22.34 -4.97 21.33
CA HIS A 148 21.95 -4.48 20.01
C HIS A 148 21.03 -5.47 19.31
N ALA A 149 20.22 -4.99 18.36
CA ALA A 149 19.38 -5.82 17.48
C ALA A 149 19.10 -5.09 16.16
N GLU A 150 18.83 -5.86 15.10
CA GLU A 150 18.14 -5.33 13.93
C GLU A 150 16.64 -5.29 14.25
N LEU A 151 16.12 -4.08 14.48
CA LEU A 151 14.82 -3.87 15.12
C LEU A 151 13.64 -4.26 14.22
N LEU A 152 13.79 -4.19 12.88
CA LEU A 152 12.72 -4.59 11.97
C LEU A 152 12.49 -6.10 12.06
N SER A 153 13.50 -6.89 11.77
CA SER A 153 13.38 -8.36 11.73
C SER A 153 13.26 -9.01 13.12
N ALA A 154 13.86 -8.41 14.16
CA ALA A 154 13.83 -8.97 15.51
C ALA A 154 12.56 -8.58 16.31
N PHE A 155 11.82 -7.54 15.88
CA PHE A 155 10.71 -7.00 16.67
C PHE A 155 9.55 -6.49 15.81
N ALA A 156 9.78 -5.49 14.95
CA ALA A 156 8.70 -4.74 14.31
C ALA A 156 7.90 -5.55 13.28
N ASP A 157 8.52 -6.48 12.58
CA ASP A 157 7.86 -7.37 11.61
C ASP A 157 7.08 -8.50 12.29
N ILE A 158 7.60 -8.99 13.42
CA ILE A 158 7.05 -10.19 14.08
C ILE A 158 5.71 -9.89 14.74
N ILE A 159 5.59 -8.77 15.44
CA ILE A 159 4.39 -8.45 16.21
C ILE A 159 3.13 -8.36 15.32
N PRO A 160 3.12 -7.53 14.27
CA PRO A 160 1.92 -7.39 13.43
C PRO A 160 1.53 -8.70 12.74
N VAL A 161 2.49 -9.42 12.17
CA VAL A 161 2.20 -10.66 11.44
C VAL A 161 1.67 -11.75 12.37
N THR A 162 2.22 -11.87 13.58
CA THR A 162 1.74 -12.83 14.59
C THR A 162 0.31 -12.51 15.02
N ILE A 163 0.03 -11.24 15.32
CA ILE A 163 -1.30 -10.84 15.80
C ILE A 163 -2.35 -10.96 14.69
N ILE A 164 -2.01 -10.62 13.44
CA ILE A 164 -2.91 -10.82 12.29
C ILE A 164 -3.16 -12.31 12.05
N ALA A 165 -2.13 -13.15 12.10
CA ALA A 165 -2.29 -14.59 11.97
C ALA A 165 -3.26 -15.15 13.02
N ARG A 166 -3.09 -14.77 14.30
CA ARG A 166 -4.01 -15.15 15.39
C ARG A 166 -5.44 -14.66 15.14
N LEU A 167 -5.59 -13.42 14.72
CA LEU A 167 -6.90 -12.81 14.45
C LEU A 167 -7.65 -13.52 13.32
N LEU A 168 -6.92 -13.97 12.30
CA LEU A 168 -7.47 -14.67 11.14
C LEU A 168 -7.56 -16.20 11.35
N GLY A 169 -7.03 -16.74 12.45
CA GLY A 169 -7.00 -18.17 12.71
C GLY A 169 -5.96 -18.93 11.86
N VAL A 170 -4.95 -18.22 11.33
CA VAL A 170 -3.85 -18.81 10.58
C VAL A 170 -2.80 -19.34 11.58
N PRO A 171 -2.21 -20.54 11.35
CA PRO A 171 -1.15 -21.05 12.22
C PRO A 171 0.05 -20.08 12.31
N GLU A 172 0.50 -19.79 13.54
CA GLU A 172 1.63 -18.86 13.75
C GLU A 172 2.92 -19.30 13.06
N ALA A 173 3.11 -20.60 12.88
CA ALA A 173 4.24 -21.14 12.13
C ALA A 173 4.31 -20.62 10.68
N MET A 174 3.20 -20.18 10.11
CA MET A 174 3.15 -19.57 8.79
C MET A 174 3.55 -18.07 8.79
N GLY A 175 3.74 -17.47 9.97
CA GLY A 175 4.08 -16.04 10.09
C GLY A 175 5.23 -15.58 9.17
N PRO A 176 6.40 -16.25 9.17
CA PRO A 176 7.48 -15.89 8.26
C PRO A 176 7.13 -16.00 6.76
N GLN A 177 6.25 -16.94 6.40
CA GLN A 177 5.78 -17.11 5.03
C GLN A 177 4.79 -16.01 4.64
N LEU A 178 3.83 -15.70 5.51
CA LEU A 178 2.89 -14.60 5.33
C LEU A 178 3.62 -13.27 5.15
N LEU A 179 4.66 -13.02 5.95
CA LEU A 179 5.47 -11.81 5.83
C LEU A 179 6.17 -11.72 4.47
N ARG A 180 6.79 -12.81 4.01
CA ARG A 180 7.42 -12.85 2.68
C ARG A 180 6.42 -12.60 1.57
N TRP A 181 5.29 -13.31 1.57
CA TRP A 181 4.23 -13.12 0.57
C TRP A 181 3.70 -11.69 0.57
N SER A 182 3.48 -11.10 1.75
CA SER A 182 3.04 -9.71 1.86
C SER A 182 4.05 -8.74 1.26
N HIS A 183 5.34 -8.91 1.56
CA HIS A 183 6.39 -8.07 0.99
C HIS A 183 6.47 -8.20 -0.53
N ASP A 184 6.42 -9.42 -1.05
CA ASP A 184 6.48 -9.66 -2.49
C ASP A 184 5.22 -9.15 -3.20
N TYR A 185 4.05 -9.35 -2.61
CA TYR A 185 2.78 -8.89 -3.17
C TYR A 185 2.72 -7.37 -3.36
N VAL A 186 3.18 -6.59 -2.36
CA VAL A 186 3.11 -5.13 -2.42
C VAL A 186 4.13 -4.48 -3.35
N ARG A 187 5.15 -5.21 -3.81
CA ARG A 187 6.17 -4.70 -4.73
C ARG A 187 5.57 -4.17 -6.04
N VAL A 188 4.47 -4.76 -6.48
CA VAL A 188 3.78 -4.33 -7.71
C VAL A 188 3.29 -2.88 -7.66
N TYR A 189 3.06 -2.35 -6.46
CA TYR A 189 2.59 -0.98 -6.26
C TYR A 189 3.74 0.05 -6.13
N MET A 190 5.00 -0.41 -6.10
CA MET A 190 6.14 0.49 -5.94
C MET A 190 6.46 1.23 -7.24
N PHE A 191 6.80 2.51 -7.12
CA PHE A 191 7.33 3.27 -8.24
C PHE A 191 8.66 2.66 -8.73
N GLY A 192 8.76 2.44 -10.04
CA GLY A 192 9.97 1.86 -10.64
C GLY A 192 10.13 0.36 -10.41
N ARG A 193 9.02 -0.34 -10.08
CA ARG A 193 9.02 -1.79 -10.01
C ARG A 193 9.61 -2.42 -11.26
N THR A 194 10.31 -3.50 -11.06
CA THR A 194 10.95 -4.28 -12.11
C THR A 194 10.07 -5.48 -12.52
N ARG A 195 10.44 -6.12 -13.64
CA ARG A 195 9.81 -7.39 -14.04
C ARG A 195 9.98 -8.48 -12.97
N ALA A 196 11.10 -8.48 -12.25
CA ALA A 196 11.34 -9.43 -11.16
C ALA A 196 10.36 -9.20 -9.99
N ASP A 197 10.06 -7.94 -9.66
CA ASP A 197 9.07 -7.61 -8.63
C ASP A 197 7.66 -8.04 -9.03
N GLU A 198 7.29 -7.88 -10.30
CA GLU A 198 6.01 -8.34 -10.83
C GLU A 198 5.86 -9.86 -10.78
N LEU A 199 6.91 -10.61 -11.12
CA LEU A 199 6.93 -12.08 -11.02
C LEU A 199 6.86 -12.55 -9.57
N ALA A 200 7.57 -11.89 -8.66
CA ALA A 200 7.50 -12.20 -7.24
C ALA A 200 6.09 -11.98 -6.67
N ALA A 201 5.46 -10.85 -7.03
CA ALA A 201 4.09 -10.54 -6.61
C ALA A 201 3.08 -11.56 -7.16
N ASN A 202 3.20 -11.96 -8.44
CA ASN A 202 2.33 -12.98 -9.02
C ASN A 202 2.50 -14.35 -8.34
N HIS A 203 3.75 -14.75 -8.06
CA HIS A 203 4.02 -15.99 -7.34
C HIS A 203 3.43 -15.97 -5.92
N ALA A 204 3.63 -14.88 -5.18
CA ALA A 204 3.07 -14.71 -3.86
C ALA A 204 1.53 -14.78 -3.87
N ALA A 205 0.88 -14.17 -4.87
CA ALA A 205 -0.57 -14.23 -5.02
C ALA A 205 -1.08 -15.66 -5.27
N GLY A 206 -0.40 -16.42 -6.12
CA GLY A 206 -0.73 -17.81 -6.39
C GLY A 206 -0.56 -18.72 -5.17
N GLU A 207 0.53 -18.58 -4.45
CA GLU A 207 0.82 -19.32 -3.21
C GLU A 207 -0.16 -18.99 -2.07
N PHE A 208 -0.59 -17.73 -1.99
CA PHE A 208 -1.55 -17.28 -0.98
C PHE A 208 -2.97 -17.83 -1.23
N ALA A 209 -3.29 -18.15 -2.48
CA ALA A 209 -4.60 -18.67 -2.90
C ALA A 209 -4.68 -20.22 -2.84
N ALA A 210 -3.56 -20.91 -2.72
CA ALA A 210 -3.48 -22.38 -2.68
C ALA A 210 -3.71 -22.94 -1.29
#